data_beed086b6a8caeea677e2401ff6234ee
#
_entry.id   beed086b6a8caeea677e2401ff6234ee
#
_cell.length_a   1.000
_cell.length_b   1.000
_cell.length_c   1.000
_cell.angle_alpha   90.00
_cell.angle_beta   90.00
_cell.angle_gamma   90.00
#
_symmetry.space_group_name_H-M   'P 1'
#
loop_
_entity.id
_entity.type
_entity.pdbx_description
1 polymer ?
#
loop_
_entity_poly.entity_id
_entity_poly.type
_entity_poly.pdbx_seq_one_letter_code
_entity_poly.pdbx_strand_id
1 'polypeptide(L)'
;MMLLKDRVAVVTGGTRGIGYAIVKKYLENGAKVVLFGSKEESVNKAVQSLKAENPDWVVEGMWPNLTDSEEMEQAIAKVGEKYGRLDILVNNAGVSQSTKLEDYQPEDFAGIMNLNVNALFNAIQPAVKIMRAQGGGVILNTSSMVSISGQPSGVGYPTSKF
;
A
#
# COMPACT_ATOMS: atom_id res chain seq x y z
N MET A 1 -11.01 2.52 -23.46
CA MET A 1 -11.32 1.21 -22.84
C MET A 1 -10.89 1.27 -21.38
N MET A 2 -11.78 0.99 -20.42
CA MET A 2 -11.47 0.99 -18.98
C MET A 2 -10.97 -0.41 -18.59
N LEU A 3 -9.66 -0.57 -18.40
CA LEU A 3 -9.03 -1.87 -18.14
C LEU A 3 -9.38 -2.48 -16.77
N LEU A 4 -9.77 -1.65 -15.80
CA LEU A 4 -10.05 -2.07 -14.41
C LEU A 4 -11.51 -1.80 -14.01
N LYS A 5 -12.41 -1.74 -14.99
CA LYS A 5 -13.83 -1.48 -14.72
C LYS A 5 -14.36 -2.42 -13.65
N ASP A 6 -14.98 -1.83 -12.61
CA ASP A 6 -15.60 -2.53 -11.46
C ASP A 6 -14.62 -3.35 -10.58
N ARG A 7 -13.31 -3.27 -10.82
CA ARG A 7 -12.32 -3.90 -9.95
C ARG A 7 -12.14 -3.09 -8.66
N VAL A 8 -11.93 -3.79 -7.56
CA VAL A 8 -11.68 -3.18 -6.25
C VAL A 8 -10.19 -3.31 -5.93
N ALA A 9 -9.55 -2.19 -5.62
CA ALA A 9 -8.13 -2.13 -5.32
C ALA A 9 -7.86 -1.48 -3.96
N VAL A 10 -6.90 -2.03 -3.22
CA VAL A 10 -6.28 -1.40 -2.06
C VAL A 10 -4.86 -0.98 -2.43
N VAL A 11 -4.47 0.26 -2.09
CA VAL A 11 -3.13 0.78 -2.32
C VAL A 11 -2.57 1.34 -1.02
N THR A 12 -1.56 0.69 -0.44
CA THR A 12 -0.89 1.20 0.75
C THR A 12 0.08 2.33 0.37
N GLY A 13 0.19 3.37 1.22
CA GLY A 13 0.98 4.56 0.89
C GLY A 13 0.38 5.37 -0.27
N GLY A 14 -0.94 5.36 -0.43
CA GLY A 14 -1.67 5.95 -1.55
C GLY A 14 -1.84 7.48 -1.49
N THR A 15 -1.33 8.17 -0.45
CA THR A 15 -1.60 9.60 -0.23
C THR A 15 -0.67 10.54 -1.00
N ARG A 16 0.46 10.07 -1.52
CA ARG A 16 1.47 10.88 -2.25
C ARG A 16 2.35 10.02 -3.16
N GLY A 17 3.13 10.71 -4.00
CA GLY A 17 4.18 10.08 -4.83
C GLY A 17 3.67 8.95 -5.70
N ILE A 18 4.42 7.84 -5.75
CA ILE A 18 4.12 6.66 -6.57
C ILE A 18 2.75 6.06 -6.23
N GLY A 19 2.45 5.90 -4.93
CA GLY A 19 1.17 5.33 -4.50
C GLY A 19 -0.03 6.16 -4.95
N TYR A 20 0.05 7.49 -4.84
CA TYR A 20 -1.01 8.39 -5.33
C TYR A 20 -1.19 8.30 -6.85
N ALA A 21 -0.08 8.23 -7.60
CA ALA A 21 -0.14 8.06 -9.06
C ALA A 21 -0.78 6.72 -9.45
N ILE A 22 -0.51 5.64 -8.71
CA ILE A 22 -1.16 4.34 -8.91
C ILE A 22 -2.67 4.45 -8.63
N VAL A 23 -3.06 5.05 -7.50
CA VAL A 23 -4.47 5.28 -7.15
C VAL A 23 -5.19 6.02 -8.29
N LYS A 24 -4.63 7.16 -8.71
CA LYS A 24 -5.20 7.96 -9.80
C LYS A 24 -5.33 7.14 -11.09
N LYS A 25 -4.27 6.41 -11.46
CA LYS A 25 -4.27 5.61 -12.69
C LYS A 25 -5.31 4.49 -12.65
N TYR A 26 -5.53 3.88 -11.50
CA TYR A 26 -6.57 2.86 -11.32
C TYR A 26 -7.98 3.45 -11.44
N LEU A 27 -8.22 4.62 -10.85
CA LEU A 27 -9.48 5.35 -10.96
C LEU A 27 -9.78 5.76 -12.41
N GLU A 28 -8.80 6.27 -13.15
CA GLU A 28 -8.91 6.58 -14.58
C GLU A 28 -9.30 5.36 -15.42
N ASN A 29 -8.97 4.16 -14.96
CA ASN A 29 -9.30 2.90 -15.63
C ASN A 29 -10.55 2.21 -15.07
N GLY A 30 -11.33 2.90 -14.24
CA GLY A 30 -12.64 2.44 -13.75
C GLY A 30 -12.60 1.55 -12.51
N ALA A 31 -11.48 1.47 -11.81
CA ALA A 31 -11.41 0.78 -10.53
C ALA A 31 -12.09 1.58 -9.42
N LYS A 32 -12.57 0.88 -8.40
CA LYS A 32 -12.90 1.41 -7.08
C LYS A 32 -11.66 1.27 -6.21
N VAL A 33 -11.19 2.35 -5.59
CA VAL A 33 -9.91 2.33 -4.88
C VAL A 33 -10.07 2.75 -3.43
N VAL A 34 -9.53 1.95 -2.52
CA VAL A 34 -9.33 2.34 -1.12
C VAL A 34 -7.83 2.59 -0.92
N LEU A 35 -7.47 3.84 -0.69
CA LEU A 35 -6.09 4.21 -0.41
C LEU A 35 -5.82 4.17 1.10
N PHE A 36 -4.69 3.57 1.49
CA PHE A 36 -4.22 3.60 2.88
C PHE A 36 -3.10 4.61 3.03
N GLY A 37 -3.18 5.41 4.09
CA GLY A 37 -2.15 6.36 4.49
C GLY A 37 -1.84 6.25 5.98
N SER A 38 -0.85 6.98 6.46
CA SER A 38 -0.40 6.93 7.85
C SER A 38 -1.12 7.92 8.78
N LYS A 39 -1.85 8.91 8.22
CA LYS A 39 -2.54 9.95 8.98
C LYS A 39 -3.84 10.33 8.30
N GLU A 40 -4.88 10.51 9.10
CA GLU A 40 -6.22 10.92 8.64
C GLU A 40 -6.17 12.16 7.76
N GLU A 41 -5.46 13.21 8.19
CA GLU A 41 -5.35 14.46 7.44
C GLU A 41 -4.82 14.26 6.02
N SER A 42 -3.72 13.49 5.87
CA SER A 42 -3.11 13.22 4.56
C SER A 42 -4.00 12.37 3.67
N VAL A 43 -4.73 11.43 4.27
CA VAL A 43 -5.70 10.58 3.57
C VAL A 43 -6.88 11.41 3.06
N ASN A 44 -7.48 12.23 3.93
CA ASN A 44 -8.61 13.08 3.57
C ASN A 44 -8.23 14.08 2.47
N LYS A 45 -7.04 14.70 2.56
CA LYS A 45 -6.52 15.61 1.52
C LYS A 45 -6.34 14.88 0.18
N ALA A 46 -5.79 13.68 0.17
CA ALA A 46 -5.63 12.89 -1.06
C ALA A 46 -6.96 12.53 -1.70
N VAL A 47 -7.93 12.05 -0.90
CA VAL A 47 -9.28 11.72 -1.38
C VAL A 47 -9.99 12.96 -1.94
N GLN A 48 -9.92 14.10 -1.24
CA GLN A 48 -10.51 15.35 -1.72
C GLN A 48 -9.89 15.81 -3.04
N SER A 49 -8.57 15.74 -3.19
CA SER A 49 -7.89 16.09 -4.43
C SER A 49 -8.34 15.21 -5.61
N LEU A 50 -8.45 13.90 -5.40
CA LEU A 50 -8.93 12.97 -6.41
C LEU A 50 -10.40 13.25 -6.80
N LYS A 51 -11.26 13.49 -5.80
CA LYS A 51 -12.66 13.84 -6.03
C LYS A 51 -12.84 15.19 -6.71
N ALA A 52 -11.96 16.14 -6.49
CA ALA A 52 -11.97 17.43 -7.19
C ALA A 52 -11.61 17.29 -8.69
N GLU A 53 -10.74 16.32 -9.04
CA GLU A 53 -10.43 16.02 -10.44
C GLU A 53 -11.60 15.33 -11.16
N ASN A 54 -12.24 14.37 -10.49
CA ASN A 54 -13.43 13.70 -11.03
C ASN A 54 -14.33 13.21 -9.88
N PRO A 55 -15.49 13.86 -9.67
CA PRO A 55 -16.46 13.51 -8.63
C PRO A 55 -17.03 12.08 -8.74
N ASP A 56 -17.05 11.50 -9.94
CA ASP A 56 -17.60 10.16 -10.18
C ASP A 56 -16.65 9.03 -9.78
N TRP A 57 -15.38 9.32 -9.50
CA TRP A 57 -14.46 8.31 -9.05
C TRP A 57 -14.85 7.73 -7.70
N VAL A 58 -14.88 6.41 -7.61
CA VAL A 58 -15.13 5.69 -6.35
C VAL A 58 -13.81 5.53 -5.62
N VAL A 59 -13.49 6.50 -4.78
CA VAL A 59 -12.27 6.52 -3.97
C VAL A 59 -12.60 6.80 -2.51
N GLU A 60 -11.96 6.02 -1.63
CA GLU A 60 -12.03 6.16 -0.18
C GLU A 60 -10.64 6.08 0.43
N GLY A 61 -10.53 6.53 1.67
CA GLY A 61 -9.28 6.49 2.41
C GLY A 61 -9.44 5.85 3.78
N MET A 62 -8.39 5.16 4.21
CA MET A 62 -8.25 4.62 5.57
C MET A 62 -6.81 4.84 6.04
N TRP A 63 -6.60 4.79 7.37
CA TRP A 63 -5.28 5.03 7.97
C TRP A 63 -4.90 4.01 9.05
N PRO A 64 -5.00 2.70 8.73
CA PRO A 64 -4.60 1.67 9.67
C PRO A 64 -3.08 1.71 9.92
N ASN A 65 -2.67 1.30 11.11
CA ASN A 65 -1.27 1.03 11.38
C ASN A 65 -0.85 -0.24 10.62
N LEU A 66 -0.09 -0.09 9.54
CA LEU A 66 0.32 -1.21 8.69
C LEU A 66 1.16 -2.26 9.43
N THR A 67 1.83 -1.86 10.52
CA THR A 67 2.66 -2.76 11.33
C THR A 67 1.86 -3.53 12.38
N ASP A 68 0.59 -3.19 12.56
CA ASP A 68 -0.36 -3.90 13.42
C ASP A 68 -1.19 -4.89 12.58
N SER A 69 -1.03 -6.17 12.87
CA SER A 69 -1.70 -7.24 12.10
C SER A 69 -3.21 -7.24 12.29
N GLU A 70 -3.70 -6.89 13.48
CA GLU A 70 -5.13 -6.87 13.77
C GLU A 70 -5.82 -5.68 13.10
N GLU A 71 -5.22 -4.48 13.17
CA GLU A 71 -5.74 -3.31 12.44
C GLU A 71 -5.78 -3.56 10.94
N MET A 72 -4.74 -4.21 10.38
CA MET A 72 -4.70 -4.55 8.97
C MET A 72 -5.75 -5.60 8.57
N GLU A 73 -5.94 -6.64 9.38
CA GLU A 73 -7.00 -7.62 9.14
C GLU A 73 -8.38 -6.95 9.12
N GLN A 74 -8.67 -6.09 10.11
CA GLN A 74 -9.92 -5.34 10.16
C GLN A 74 -10.10 -4.38 8.98
N ALA A 75 -9.04 -3.67 8.59
CA ALA A 75 -9.09 -2.73 7.47
C ALA A 75 -9.37 -3.44 6.14
N ILE A 76 -8.70 -4.54 5.86
CA ILE A 76 -8.90 -5.34 4.65
C ILE A 76 -10.27 -6.01 4.66
N ALA A 77 -10.72 -6.53 5.82
CA ALA A 77 -12.05 -7.13 5.96
C ALA A 77 -13.15 -6.11 5.64
N LYS A 78 -13.07 -4.88 6.16
CA LYS A 78 -14.02 -3.79 5.84
C LYS A 78 -14.11 -3.51 4.34
N VAL A 79 -13.00 -3.57 3.61
CA VAL A 79 -13.01 -3.43 2.15
C VAL A 79 -13.77 -4.59 1.50
N GLY A 80 -13.48 -5.83 1.91
CA GLY A 80 -14.16 -7.02 1.40
C GLY A 80 -15.67 -7.00 1.68
N GLU A 81 -16.07 -6.63 2.89
CA GLU A 81 -17.49 -6.50 3.28
C GLU A 81 -18.22 -5.44 2.47
N LYS A 82 -17.60 -4.25 2.32
CA LYS A 82 -18.22 -3.11 1.62
C LYS A 82 -18.41 -3.36 0.13
N TYR A 83 -17.43 -3.93 -0.53
CA TYR A 83 -17.42 -4.09 -1.98
C TYR A 83 -17.73 -5.52 -2.45
N GLY A 84 -17.83 -6.48 -1.54
CA GLY A 84 -18.05 -7.90 -1.84
C GLY A 84 -16.85 -8.59 -2.48
N ARG A 85 -15.72 -7.88 -2.64
CA ARG A 85 -14.51 -8.37 -3.32
C ARG A 85 -13.27 -7.51 -3.04
N LEU A 86 -12.11 -8.09 -3.29
CA LEU A 86 -10.82 -7.39 -3.39
C LEU A 86 -10.02 -7.99 -4.55
N ASP A 87 -9.87 -7.26 -5.65
CA ASP A 87 -9.21 -7.76 -6.86
C ASP A 87 -7.71 -7.49 -6.87
N ILE A 88 -7.29 -6.35 -6.31
CA ILE A 88 -5.91 -5.88 -6.40
C ILE A 88 -5.47 -5.35 -5.04
N LEU A 89 -4.32 -5.85 -4.56
CA LEU A 89 -3.59 -5.27 -3.43
C LEU A 89 -2.25 -4.73 -3.94
N VAL A 90 -1.99 -3.45 -3.73
CA VAL A 90 -0.68 -2.83 -4.02
C VAL A 90 0.00 -2.47 -2.71
N ASN A 91 1.02 -3.21 -2.35
CA ASN A 91 1.91 -2.92 -1.23
C ASN A 91 2.99 -1.95 -1.71
N ASN A 92 2.72 -0.64 -1.55
CA ASN A 92 3.62 0.42 -1.98
C ASN A 92 4.17 1.24 -0.80
N ALA A 93 3.52 1.22 0.37
CA ALA A 93 4.03 1.88 1.56
C ALA A 93 5.43 1.40 1.90
N GLY A 94 6.28 2.31 2.32
CA GLY A 94 7.63 2.00 2.75
C GLY A 94 8.42 3.26 3.08
N VAL A 95 9.51 3.07 3.78
CA VAL A 95 10.47 4.12 4.16
C VAL A 95 11.86 3.73 3.70
N SER A 96 12.68 4.75 3.45
CA SER A 96 14.11 4.59 3.19
C SER A 96 14.91 5.37 4.23
N GLN A 97 16.18 5.01 4.38
CA GLN A 97 17.12 5.66 5.28
C GLN A 97 18.49 5.69 4.62
N SER A 98 19.27 6.72 4.91
CA SER A 98 20.60 6.95 4.34
C SER A 98 21.70 7.03 5.40
N THR A 99 21.46 6.50 6.61
CA THR A 99 22.45 6.43 7.69
C THR A 99 23.58 5.49 7.29
N LYS A 100 24.82 5.84 7.55
CA LYS A 100 25.99 4.99 7.31
C LYS A 100 25.96 3.77 8.22
N LEU A 101 26.57 2.66 7.79
CA LEU A 101 26.53 1.41 8.52
C LEU A 101 27.12 1.55 9.94
N GLU A 102 28.22 2.26 10.08
CA GLU A 102 28.88 2.49 11.37
C GLU A 102 28.03 3.27 12.39
N ASP A 103 27.09 4.08 11.91
CA ASP A 103 26.20 4.91 12.72
C ASP A 103 24.78 4.30 12.85
N TYR A 104 24.55 3.14 12.22
CA TYR A 104 23.23 2.53 12.09
C TYR A 104 22.79 1.87 13.41
N GLN A 105 21.63 2.24 13.95
CA GLN A 105 21.12 1.67 15.16
C GLN A 105 20.28 0.42 14.88
N PRO A 106 20.31 -0.60 15.74
CA PRO A 106 19.47 -1.81 15.58
C PRO A 106 17.98 -1.49 15.48
N GLU A 107 17.51 -0.49 16.21
CA GLU A 107 16.11 -0.05 16.23
C GLU A 107 15.69 0.54 14.86
N ASP A 108 16.57 1.27 14.21
CA ASP A 108 16.34 1.81 12.85
C ASP A 108 16.19 0.69 11.83
N PHE A 109 17.06 -0.33 11.91
CA PHE A 109 16.97 -1.52 11.08
C PHE A 109 15.66 -2.26 11.31
N ALA A 110 15.32 -2.52 12.57
CA ALA A 110 14.08 -3.19 12.95
C ALA A 110 12.84 -2.40 12.47
N GLY A 111 12.85 -1.08 12.62
CA GLY A 111 11.77 -0.20 12.14
C GLY A 111 11.55 -0.29 10.64
N ILE A 112 12.62 -0.26 9.84
CA ILE A 112 12.55 -0.42 8.39
C ILE A 112 12.02 -1.80 8.01
N MET A 113 12.54 -2.87 8.60
CA MET A 113 12.06 -4.23 8.34
C MET A 113 10.60 -4.40 8.72
N ASN A 114 10.19 -3.82 9.85
CA ASN A 114 8.80 -3.90 10.30
C ASN A 114 7.84 -3.24 9.30
N LEU A 115 8.15 -2.03 8.82
CA LEU A 115 7.28 -1.33 7.88
C LEU A 115 7.40 -1.85 6.44
N ASN A 116 8.62 -2.15 5.97
CA ASN A 116 8.82 -2.51 4.56
C ASN A 116 8.59 -4.00 4.27
N VAL A 117 8.64 -4.87 5.30
CA VAL A 117 8.52 -6.34 5.13
C VAL A 117 7.34 -6.89 5.92
N ASN A 118 7.31 -6.73 7.26
CA ASN A 118 6.24 -7.32 8.06
C ASN A 118 4.87 -6.73 7.71
N ALA A 119 4.80 -5.43 7.43
CA ALA A 119 3.55 -4.77 7.03
C ALA A 119 2.99 -5.31 5.70
N LEU A 120 3.85 -5.78 4.78
CA LEU A 120 3.39 -6.47 3.57
C LEU A 120 2.65 -7.76 3.93
N PHE A 121 3.24 -8.56 4.82
CA PHE A 121 2.62 -9.81 5.29
C PHE A 121 1.27 -9.54 5.96
N ASN A 122 1.19 -8.51 6.82
CA ASN A 122 -0.05 -8.11 7.49
C ASN A 122 -1.17 -7.73 6.51
N ALA A 123 -0.83 -7.13 5.36
CA ALA A 123 -1.79 -6.81 4.31
C ALA A 123 -2.12 -8.02 3.42
N ILE A 124 -1.12 -8.84 3.08
CA ILE A 124 -1.27 -9.97 2.15
C ILE A 124 -2.16 -11.07 2.74
N GLN A 125 -1.95 -11.42 4.01
CA GLN A 125 -2.65 -12.55 4.63
C GLN A 125 -4.19 -12.38 4.61
N PRO A 126 -4.79 -11.28 5.07
CA PRO A 126 -6.23 -11.07 4.97
C PRO A 126 -6.72 -10.89 3.53
N ALA A 127 -5.94 -10.24 2.66
CA ALA A 127 -6.30 -10.08 1.26
C ALA A 127 -6.41 -11.43 0.54
N VAL A 128 -5.47 -12.35 0.78
CA VAL A 128 -5.48 -13.71 0.20
C VAL A 128 -6.73 -14.49 0.63
N LYS A 129 -7.22 -14.34 1.87
CA LYS A 129 -8.47 -14.98 2.31
C LYS A 129 -9.64 -14.58 1.40
N ILE A 130 -9.80 -13.27 1.14
CA ILE A 130 -10.85 -12.73 0.27
C ILE A 130 -10.63 -13.18 -1.19
N MET A 131 -9.41 -13.00 -1.71
CA MET A 131 -9.09 -13.35 -3.09
C MET A 131 -9.30 -14.83 -3.39
N ARG A 132 -8.97 -15.72 -2.47
CA ARG A 132 -9.25 -17.17 -2.63
C ARG A 132 -10.74 -17.48 -2.65
N ALA A 133 -11.51 -16.86 -1.76
CA ALA A 133 -12.96 -17.09 -1.70
C ALA A 133 -13.69 -16.65 -2.98
N GLN A 134 -13.19 -15.61 -3.65
CA GLN A 134 -13.77 -15.08 -4.90
C GLN A 134 -13.17 -15.70 -6.19
N GLY A 135 -12.19 -16.60 -6.07
CA GLY A 135 -11.57 -17.29 -7.21
C GLY A 135 -10.31 -16.64 -7.78
N GLY A 136 -9.76 -15.59 -7.14
CA GLY A 136 -8.49 -14.99 -7.57
C GLY A 136 -8.35 -13.52 -7.24
N GLY A 137 -7.14 -13.01 -7.45
CA GLY A 137 -6.76 -11.61 -7.26
C GLY A 137 -5.31 -11.39 -7.67
N VAL A 138 -4.85 -10.14 -7.61
CA VAL A 138 -3.48 -9.74 -7.95
C VAL A 138 -2.86 -9.01 -6.76
N ILE A 139 -1.65 -9.39 -6.38
CA ILE A 139 -0.87 -8.72 -5.36
C ILE A 139 0.41 -8.17 -6.00
N LEU A 140 0.65 -6.88 -5.85
CA LEU A 140 1.83 -6.17 -6.34
C LEU A 140 2.62 -5.63 -5.16
N ASN A 141 3.91 -5.96 -5.10
CA ASN A 141 4.83 -5.44 -4.10
C ASN A 141 5.83 -4.50 -4.76
N THR A 142 5.97 -3.28 -4.22
CA THR A 142 6.92 -2.30 -4.72
C THR A 142 8.32 -2.62 -4.22
N SER A 143 9.18 -3.10 -5.13
CA SER A 143 10.60 -3.31 -4.89
C SER A 143 11.38 -2.01 -5.19
N SER A 144 12.68 -2.11 -5.40
CA SER A 144 13.57 -0.98 -5.70
C SER A 144 14.77 -1.43 -6.53
N MET A 145 15.41 -0.51 -7.22
CA MET A 145 16.69 -0.74 -7.91
C MET A 145 17.77 -1.20 -6.93
N VAL A 146 17.72 -0.77 -5.67
CA VAL A 146 18.69 -1.18 -4.64
C VAL A 146 18.57 -2.65 -4.23
N SER A 147 17.51 -3.34 -4.62
CA SER A 147 17.41 -4.80 -4.47
C SER A 147 18.36 -5.57 -5.42
N ILE A 148 18.84 -4.90 -6.45
CA ILE A 148 19.73 -5.49 -7.45
C ILE A 148 21.15 -4.94 -7.31
N SER A 149 21.30 -3.62 -7.11
CA SER A 149 22.61 -2.95 -7.14
C SER A 149 23.14 -2.52 -5.76
N GLY A 150 22.31 -2.61 -4.71
CA GLY A 150 22.66 -2.07 -3.40
C GLY A 150 22.75 -0.53 -3.37
N GLN A 151 23.22 -0.01 -2.25
CA GLN A 151 23.48 1.44 -2.07
C GLN A 151 24.59 1.66 -1.01
N PRO A 152 25.30 2.81 -1.03
CA PRO A 152 26.44 3.05 -0.14
C PRO A 152 26.06 3.30 1.31
N SER A 153 24.79 3.54 1.64
CA SER A 153 24.31 3.84 2.99
C SER A 153 22.87 3.31 3.19
N GLY A 154 22.40 3.26 4.45
CA GLY A 154 21.04 2.85 4.75
C GLY A 154 20.78 1.37 4.50
N VAL A 155 21.55 0.48 5.11
CA VAL A 155 21.54 -0.97 4.90
C VAL A 155 20.14 -1.61 5.05
N GLY A 156 19.30 -1.11 5.94
CA GLY A 156 17.94 -1.64 6.15
C GLY A 156 17.05 -1.52 4.92
N TYR A 157 17.15 -0.43 4.16
CA TYR A 157 16.31 -0.23 2.99
C TYR A 157 16.60 -1.24 1.87
N PRO A 158 17.84 -1.38 1.34
CA PRO A 158 18.14 -2.42 0.36
C PRO A 158 17.79 -3.82 0.87
N THR A 159 18.13 -4.16 2.12
CA THR A 159 17.77 -5.45 2.71
C THR A 159 16.27 -5.71 2.66
N SER A 160 15.43 -4.69 2.91
CA SER A 160 13.98 -4.82 2.90
C SER A 160 13.36 -4.88 1.49
N LYS A 161 14.15 -4.57 0.44
CA LYS A 161 13.66 -4.55 -0.95
C LYS A 161 14.14 -5.74 -1.79
N PHE A 162 15.07 -6.54 -1.24
CA PHE A 162 15.47 -7.82 -1.79
C PHE A 162 14.30 -8.80 -1.74
#